data_3aec1801a99e3b1cf37f3bdecda0b291
#
_entry.id   3aec1801a99e3b1cf37f3bdecda0b291
#
_cell.length_a   1.000
_cell.length_b   1.000
_cell.length_c   1.000
_cell.angle_alpha   90.00
_cell.angle_beta   90.00
_cell.angle_gamma   90.00
#
_symmetry.space_group_name_H-M   'P 1'
#
loop_
_entity.id
_entity.type
_entity.pdbx_description
1 polymer ?
#
loop_
_entity_poly.entity_id
_entity_poly.type
_entity_poly.pdbx_seq_one_letter_code
_entity_poly.pdbx_strand_id
1 'polypeptide(L)'
;PLLTMNRTRAEYDDLTPAERAVKLGRAGAPALGVTVRLSEQGEILARANMVMDGYWEQPDATADAIVDGFFHTGDGGGIDDEHYVSILDRKKDVIITGGENVSSIEVEDAVFSHPAVAEVAVIGVPHEKWGETVLALVVLAPGASADEAEIIEHCRGRLAHYKCPTVVEFRAELARTATGKLQKFKLRAPYWEGKERLVN
;
A
#
# COMPACT_ATOMS: atom_id res chain seq x y z
N PRO A 1 -16.67 -4.15 9.17
CA PRO A 1 -17.31 -2.96 9.76
C PRO A 1 -17.05 -1.71 8.90
N LEU A 2 -17.97 -0.75 8.93
CA LEU A 2 -17.80 0.53 8.26
C LEU A 2 -17.07 1.49 9.20
N LEU A 3 -15.75 1.65 9.04
CA LEU A 3 -14.95 2.53 9.89
C LEU A 3 -14.96 3.98 9.40
N THR A 4 -14.89 4.16 8.08
CA THR A 4 -14.86 5.49 7.45
C THR A 4 -15.85 5.56 6.30
N MET A 5 -16.28 6.76 5.95
CA MET A 5 -17.19 7.00 4.84
C MET A 5 -16.73 8.20 4.03
N ASN A 6 -16.53 7.99 2.74
CA ASN A 6 -16.36 9.08 1.78
C ASN A 6 -17.59 9.21 0.91
N ARG A 7 -17.95 10.44 0.56
CA ARG A 7 -19.09 10.78 -0.30
C ARG A 7 -18.85 12.11 -0.98
N THR A 8 -19.51 12.32 -2.10
CA THR A 8 -19.52 13.62 -2.76
C THR A 8 -20.14 14.68 -1.84
N ARG A 9 -19.59 15.89 -1.92
CA ARG A 9 -20.11 17.11 -1.27
C ARG A 9 -20.38 18.16 -2.33
N ALA A 10 -21.31 19.07 -2.07
CA ALA A 10 -21.61 20.17 -2.98
C ALA A 10 -20.38 21.03 -3.30
N GLU A 11 -19.48 21.20 -2.31
CA GLU A 11 -18.21 21.95 -2.46
C GLU A 11 -17.26 21.32 -3.50
N TYR A 12 -17.50 20.06 -3.90
CA TYR A 12 -16.67 19.39 -4.92
C TYR A 12 -17.15 19.63 -6.35
N ASP A 13 -18.31 20.26 -6.54
CA ASP A 13 -18.90 20.49 -7.86
C ASP A 13 -18.11 21.56 -8.64
N ASP A 14 -17.47 22.50 -7.93
CA ASP A 14 -16.62 23.55 -8.51
C ASP A 14 -15.17 23.12 -8.73
N LEU A 15 -14.78 21.90 -8.30
CA LEU A 15 -13.43 21.37 -8.48
C LEU A 15 -13.20 20.82 -9.89
N THR A 16 -11.96 20.92 -10.36
CA THR A 16 -11.54 20.21 -11.58
C THR A 16 -11.69 18.70 -11.40
N PRO A 17 -11.81 17.92 -12.48
CA PRO A 17 -11.89 16.46 -12.40
C PRO A 17 -10.72 15.82 -11.63
N ALA A 18 -9.50 16.37 -11.77
CA ALA A 18 -8.33 15.88 -11.07
C ALA A 18 -8.40 16.16 -9.55
N GLU A 19 -8.76 17.37 -9.14
CA GLU A 19 -8.95 17.73 -7.72
C GLU A 19 -10.06 16.92 -7.08
N ARG A 20 -11.18 16.74 -7.79
CA ARG A 20 -12.29 15.91 -7.34
C ARG A 20 -11.90 14.45 -7.17
N ALA A 21 -11.08 13.90 -8.09
CA ALA A 21 -10.56 12.54 -7.98
C ALA A 21 -9.70 12.36 -6.71
N VAL A 22 -8.83 13.33 -6.38
CA VAL A 22 -8.05 13.30 -5.14
C VAL A 22 -8.96 13.30 -3.90
N LYS A 23 -9.99 14.16 -3.87
CA LYS A 23 -10.93 14.20 -2.73
C LYS A 23 -11.74 12.91 -2.59
N LEU A 24 -12.15 12.29 -3.68
CA LEU A 24 -12.93 11.05 -3.68
C LEU A 24 -12.07 9.79 -3.51
N GLY A 25 -10.76 9.87 -3.76
CA GLY A 25 -9.81 8.78 -3.53
C GLY A 25 -9.49 8.51 -2.06
N ARG A 26 -9.85 9.43 -1.13
CA ARG A 26 -9.67 9.23 0.31
C ARG A 26 -10.59 8.13 0.83
N ALA A 27 -10.15 7.40 1.87
CA ALA A 27 -10.98 6.37 2.52
C ALA A 27 -12.19 6.97 3.25
N GLY A 28 -12.16 8.25 3.60
CA GLY A 28 -13.29 8.98 4.17
C GLY A 28 -13.08 9.45 5.60
N ALA A 29 -14.06 10.18 6.11
CA ALA A 29 -14.11 10.60 7.52
C ALA A 29 -14.61 9.45 8.40
N PRO A 30 -14.23 9.39 9.69
CA PRO A 30 -14.74 8.40 10.62
C PRO A 30 -16.27 8.42 10.67
N ALA A 31 -16.87 7.23 10.66
CA ALA A 31 -18.33 7.09 10.81
C ALA A 31 -18.75 7.44 12.25
N LEU A 32 -20.05 7.66 12.45
CA LEU A 32 -20.59 7.97 13.79
C LEU A 32 -20.24 6.87 14.79
N GLY A 33 -19.66 7.26 15.93
CA GLY A 33 -19.24 6.32 16.98
C GLY A 33 -17.93 5.60 16.69
N VAL A 34 -17.22 6.00 15.65
CA VAL A 34 -15.88 5.47 15.32
C VAL A 34 -14.81 6.50 15.69
N THR A 35 -13.81 6.06 16.44
CA THR A 35 -12.59 6.83 16.68
C THR A 35 -11.47 6.25 15.80
N VAL A 36 -10.85 7.10 14.99
CA VAL A 36 -9.68 6.76 14.19
C VAL A 36 -8.52 7.66 14.62
N ARG A 37 -7.34 7.09 14.77
CA ARG A 37 -6.09 7.84 15.01
C ARG A 37 -4.93 7.17 14.30
N LEU A 38 -3.80 7.83 14.21
CA LEU A 38 -2.54 7.23 13.77
C LEU A 38 -1.70 6.84 14.98
N SER A 39 -0.98 5.73 14.85
CA SER A 39 0.14 5.41 15.74
C SER A 39 1.32 6.35 15.46
N GLU A 40 2.35 6.31 16.30
CA GLU A 40 3.62 7.04 16.05
C GLU A 40 4.29 6.61 14.74
N GLN A 41 4.04 5.37 14.28
CA GLN A 41 4.58 4.82 13.04
C GLN A 41 3.64 5.03 11.83
N GLY A 42 2.55 5.80 11.99
CA GLY A 42 1.60 6.09 10.91
C GLY A 42 0.61 4.97 10.58
N GLU A 43 0.47 3.95 11.47
CA GLU A 43 -0.57 2.93 11.32
C GLU A 43 -1.93 3.48 11.72
N ILE A 44 -2.96 3.15 10.94
CA ILE A 44 -4.35 3.51 11.22
C ILE A 44 -4.88 2.62 12.36
N LEU A 45 -5.26 3.24 13.46
CA LEU A 45 -5.86 2.60 14.63
C LEU A 45 -7.33 2.94 14.70
N ALA A 46 -8.18 1.95 14.95
CA ALA A 46 -9.62 2.15 15.01
C ALA A 46 -10.24 1.61 16.30
N ARG A 47 -11.20 2.36 16.86
CA ARG A 47 -12.02 1.91 17.99
C ARG A 47 -13.48 2.23 17.71
N ALA A 48 -14.34 1.22 17.79
CA ALA A 48 -15.77 1.33 17.60
C ALA A 48 -16.48 0.10 18.19
N ASN A 49 -17.76 0.23 18.49
CA ASN A 49 -18.60 -0.88 18.95
C ASN A 49 -18.82 -1.98 17.88
N MET A 50 -18.47 -1.69 16.63
CA MET A 50 -18.56 -2.64 15.51
C MET A 50 -17.21 -3.31 15.16
N VAL A 51 -16.13 -2.93 15.85
CA VAL A 51 -14.86 -3.65 15.79
C VAL A 51 -15.01 -4.94 16.58
N MET A 52 -14.40 -6.03 16.11
CA MET A 52 -14.46 -7.32 16.78
C MET A 52 -13.91 -7.26 18.20
N ASP A 53 -14.41 -8.10 19.09
CA ASP A 53 -13.85 -8.27 20.44
C ASP A 53 -12.56 -9.11 20.43
N GLY A 54 -12.32 -9.87 19.37
CA GLY A 54 -11.14 -10.69 19.18
C GLY A 54 -11.29 -11.74 18.09
N TYR A 55 -10.21 -12.47 17.85
CA TYR A 55 -10.20 -13.63 16.96
C TYR A 55 -10.67 -14.89 17.71
N TRP A 56 -11.50 -15.69 17.06
CA TRP A 56 -12.03 -16.91 17.65
C TRP A 56 -10.92 -17.89 18.03
N GLU A 57 -10.87 -18.29 19.31
CA GLU A 57 -9.87 -19.21 19.87
C GLU A 57 -8.40 -18.83 19.62
N GLN A 58 -8.11 -17.51 19.43
CA GLN A 58 -6.76 -17.00 19.19
C GLN A 58 -6.46 -15.80 20.12
N PRO A 59 -6.24 -16.06 21.42
CA PRO A 59 -6.02 -14.98 22.40
C PRO A 59 -4.76 -14.15 22.10
N ASP A 60 -3.66 -14.79 21.68
CA ASP A 60 -2.41 -14.11 21.37
C ASP A 60 -2.57 -13.17 20.15
N ALA A 61 -3.16 -13.68 19.06
CA ALA A 61 -3.46 -12.86 17.89
C ALA A 61 -4.44 -11.71 18.20
N THR A 62 -5.35 -11.93 19.18
CA THR A 62 -6.25 -10.88 19.66
C THR A 62 -5.50 -9.81 20.43
N ALA A 63 -4.59 -10.20 21.33
CA ALA A 63 -3.78 -9.27 22.11
C ALA A 63 -2.85 -8.42 21.20
N ASP A 64 -2.31 -9.01 20.15
CA ASP A 64 -1.50 -8.30 19.16
C ASP A 64 -2.33 -7.32 18.32
N ALA A 65 -3.57 -7.70 17.97
CA ALA A 65 -4.42 -6.88 17.11
C ALA A 65 -5.20 -5.80 17.86
N ILE A 66 -5.44 -5.95 19.17
CA ILE A 66 -6.21 -4.99 19.98
C ILE A 66 -5.38 -4.55 21.16
N VAL A 67 -4.77 -3.37 21.05
CA VAL A 67 -3.92 -2.78 22.10
C VAL A 67 -4.56 -1.49 22.59
N ASP A 68 -4.64 -1.31 23.91
CA ASP A 68 -5.26 -0.14 24.56
C ASP A 68 -6.68 0.17 24.06
N GLY A 69 -7.44 -0.86 23.71
CA GLY A 69 -8.79 -0.75 23.19
C GLY A 69 -8.88 -0.23 21.75
N PHE A 70 -7.77 -0.17 21.03
CA PHE A 70 -7.72 0.14 19.60
C PHE A 70 -7.33 -1.10 18.79
N PHE A 71 -8.06 -1.31 17.71
CA PHE A 71 -7.73 -2.30 16.70
C PHE A 71 -6.64 -1.75 15.79
N HIS A 72 -5.55 -2.48 15.67
CA HIS A 72 -4.46 -2.25 14.74
C HIS A 72 -4.86 -2.78 13.37
N THR A 73 -5.08 -1.89 12.41
CA THR A 73 -5.62 -2.29 11.10
C THR A 73 -4.59 -2.97 10.21
N GLY A 74 -3.31 -2.76 10.49
CA GLY A 74 -2.19 -3.16 9.63
C GLY A 74 -2.04 -2.29 8.38
N ASP A 75 -2.85 -1.23 8.23
CA ASP A 75 -2.79 -0.29 7.13
C ASP A 75 -2.13 1.01 7.59
N GLY A 76 -1.11 1.47 6.87
CA GLY A 76 -0.51 2.78 7.04
C GLY A 76 -1.33 3.84 6.31
N GLY A 77 -1.39 5.05 6.86
CA GLY A 77 -2.17 6.11 6.27
C GLY A 77 -1.89 7.49 6.82
N GLY A 78 -2.72 8.43 6.43
CA GLY A 78 -2.73 9.80 6.90
C GLY A 78 -4.14 10.26 7.25
N ILE A 79 -4.23 11.28 8.08
CA ILE A 79 -5.47 11.99 8.38
C ILE A 79 -5.21 13.45 8.02
N ASP A 80 -5.99 13.99 7.10
CA ASP A 80 -5.86 15.38 6.66
C ASP A 80 -6.55 16.38 7.63
N ASP A 81 -6.39 17.68 7.36
CA ASP A 81 -6.98 18.75 8.18
C ASP A 81 -8.52 18.74 8.15
N GLU A 82 -9.13 18.09 7.17
CA GLU A 82 -10.58 17.87 7.10
C GLU A 82 -11.01 16.60 7.87
N HIS A 83 -10.09 15.94 8.57
CA HIS A 83 -10.27 14.67 9.29
C HIS A 83 -10.62 13.48 8.38
N TYR A 84 -10.22 13.53 7.11
CA TYR A 84 -10.36 12.41 6.19
C TYR A 84 -9.14 11.50 6.26
N VAL A 85 -9.42 10.20 6.33
CA VAL A 85 -8.40 9.14 6.30
C VAL A 85 -8.03 8.84 4.85
N SER A 86 -6.74 8.77 4.59
CA SER A 86 -6.17 8.24 3.33
C SER A 86 -5.33 7.01 3.66
N ILE A 87 -5.55 5.91 2.95
CA ILE A 87 -4.75 4.69 3.08
C ILE A 87 -3.58 4.83 2.11
N LEU A 88 -2.36 4.67 2.62
CA LEU A 88 -1.14 4.77 1.81
C LEU A 88 -0.63 3.40 1.38
N ASP A 89 -0.55 2.45 2.33
CA ASP A 89 -0.12 1.08 2.06
C ASP A 89 -0.41 0.18 3.27
N ARG A 90 -0.26 -1.12 3.10
CA ARG A 90 -0.21 -2.04 4.24
C ARG A 90 1.14 -1.96 4.93
N LYS A 91 1.14 -1.93 6.25
CA LYS A 91 2.37 -1.90 7.06
C LYS A 91 3.39 -2.96 6.61
N LYS A 92 2.93 -4.19 6.36
CA LYS A 92 3.77 -5.30 5.89
C LYS A 92 4.24 -5.19 4.43
N ASP A 93 3.66 -4.30 3.62
CA ASP A 93 4.01 -4.11 2.22
C ASP A 93 4.85 -2.84 1.99
N VAL A 94 4.96 -1.96 3.01
CA VAL A 94 5.94 -0.86 3.03
C VAL A 94 7.35 -1.43 2.87
N ILE A 95 8.15 -0.81 2.01
CA ILE A 95 9.53 -1.19 1.73
C ILE A 95 10.46 -0.24 2.48
N ILE A 96 11.38 -0.78 3.28
CA ILE A 96 12.35 0.04 4.03
C ILE A 96 13.70 -0.04 3.31
N THR A 97 14.01 0.97 2.54
CA THR A 97 15.27 1.05 1.78
C THR A 97 16.15 2.16 2.34
N GLY A 98 17.33 1.80 2.86
CA GLY A 98 18.28 2.76 3.43
C GLY A 98 17.73 3.58 4.61
N GLY A 99 16.74 3.08 5.32
CA GLY A 99 16.07 3.76 6.43
C GLY A 99 14.85 4.61 6.02
N GLU A 100 14.56 4.70 4.73
CA GLU A 100 13.40 5.42 4.19
C GLU A 100 12.23 4.48 3.91
N ASN A 101 11.02 4.92 4.24
CA ASN A 101 9.79 4.19 3.96
C ASN A 101 9.30 4.49 2.54
N VAL A 102 9.13 3.45 1.74
CA VAL A 102 8.59 3.53 0.38
C VAL A 102 7.26 2.80 0.32
N SER A 103 6.20 3.49 -0.07
CA SER A 103 4.90 2.88 -0.35
C SER A 103 4.98 2.06 -1.64
N SER A 104 4.64 0.79 -1.54
CA SER A 104 4.58 -0.08 -2.71
C SER A 104 3.49 0.37 -3.69
N ILE A 105 2.39 0.92 -3.21
CA ILE A 105 1.27 1.44 -4.02
C ILE A 105 1.70 2.67 -4.82
N GLU A 106 2.42 3.62 -4.20
CA GLU A 106 2.92 4.81 -4.89
C GLU A 106 3.83 4.44 -6.07
N VAL A 107 4.66 3.42 -5.89
CA VAL A 107 5.54 2.92 -6.96
C VAL A 107 4.75 2.13 -8.01
N GLU A 108 3.76 1.34 -7.60
CA GLU A 108 2.85 0.64 -8.51
C GLU A 108 2.12 1.61 -9.44
N ASP A 109 1.59 2.71 -8.89
CA ASP A 109 0.90 3.74 -9.68
C ASP A 109 1.83 4.38 -10.71
N ALA A 110 3.06 4.68 -10.33
CA ALA A 110 4.06 5.23 -11.24
C ALA A 110 4.41 4.25 -12.36
N VAL A 111 4.68 2.99 -12.04
CA VAL A 111 4.98 1.94 -13.05
C VAL A 111 3.77 1.68 -13.94
N PHE A 112 2.57 1.58 -13.37
CA PHE A 112 1.33 1.31 -14.10
C PHE A 112 0.96 2.41 -15.09
N SER A 113 1.40 3.66 -14.84
CA SER A 113 1.22 4.77 -15.76
C SER A 113 2.03 4.65 -17.07
N HIS A 114 2.94 3.67 -17.17
CA HIS A 114 3.68 3.39 -18.40
C HIS A 114 2.79 2.66 -19.42
N PRO A 115 2.69 3.12 -20.68
CA PRO A 115 1.73 2.60 -21.66
C PRO A 115 1.91 1.11 -22.03
N ALA A 116 3.10 0.56 -21.82
CA ALA A 116 3.37 -0.85 -22.08
C ALA A 116 2.99 -1.78 -20.90
N VAL A 117 2.59 -1.25 -19.74
CA VAL A 117 2.32 -2.04 -18.54
C VAL A 117 0.84 -2.39 -18.45
N ALA A 118 0.53 -3.69 -18.34
CA ALA A 118 -0.83 -4.18 -18.10
C ALA A 118 -1.08 -4.45 -16.61
N GLU A 119 -0.08 -5.01 -15.90
CA GLU A 119 -0.15 -5.26 -14.46
C GLU A 119 1.20 -5.02 -13.81
N VAL A 120 1.17 -4.64 -12.54
CA VAL A 120 2.37 -4.46 -11.72
C VAL A 120 2.12 -4.91 -10.29
N ALA A 121 3.14 -5.44 -9.66
CA ALA A 121 3.23 -5.61 -8.22
C ALA A 121 4.62 -5.16 -7.75
N VAL A 122 4.66 -4.30 -6.75
CA VAL A 122 5.91 -3.81 -6.17
C VAL A 122 6.12 -4.43 -4.80
N ILE A 123 7.32 -4.97 -4.59
CA ILE A 123 7.72 -5.65 -3.35
C ILE A 123 9.12 -5.21 -2.91
N GLY A 124 9.37 -5.29 -1.60
CA GLY A 124 10.71 -5.17 -1.05
C GLY A 124 11.46 -6.50 -1.15
N VAL A 125 12.68 -6.47 -1.65
CA VAL A 125 13.57 -7.63 -1.70
C VAL A 125 14.86 -7.33 -0.94
N PRO A 126 15.57 -8.36 -0.41
CA PRO A 126 16.78 -8.15 0.37
C PRO A 126 17.86 -7.42 -0.43
N HIS A 127 18.52 -6.45 0.20
CA HIS A 127 19.67 -5.73 -0.37
C HIS A 127 20.77 -5.59 0.69
N GLU A 128 22.02 -5.95 0.34
CA GLU A 128 23.15 -6.01 1.28
C GLU A 128 23.43 -4.68 1.99
N LYS A 129 23.31 -3.57 1.27
CA LYS A 129 23.65 -2.24 1.79
C LYS A 129 22.46 -1.53 2.43
N TRP A 130 21.24 -1.70 1.90
CA TRP A 130 20.09 -0.89 2.27
C TRP A 130 19.01 -1.66 3.03
N GLY A 131 19.25 -2.93 3.36
CA GLY A 131 18.29 -3.82 3.99
C GLY A 131 17.28 -4.35 2.97
N GLU A 132 16.47 -3.46 2.41
CA GLU A 132 15.57 -3.77 1.30
C GLU A 132 15.84 -2.85 0.10
N THR A 133 15.44 -3.32 -1.08
CA THR A 133 15.33 -2.49 -2.28
C THR A 133 14.02 -2.75 -3.00
N VAL A 134 13.64 -1.81 -3.86
CA VAL A 134 12.37 -1.82 -4.58
C VAL A 134 12.49 -2.69 -5.83
N LEU A 135 11.70 -3.76 -5.90
CA LEU A 135 11.53 -4.62 -7.08
C LEU A 135 10.13 -4.43 -7.66
N ALA A 136 10.06 -4.13 -8.95
CA ALA A 136 8.81 -4.11 -9.69
C ALA A 136 8.64 -5.40 -10.53
N LEU A 137 7.57 -6.15 -10.28
CA LEU A 137 7.14 -7.30 -11.07
C LEU A 137 6.11 -6.81 -12.08
N VAL A 138 6.42 -6.87 -13.36
CA VAL A 138 5.64 -6.23 -14.43
C VAL A 138 5.11 -7.27 -15.41
N VAL A 139 3.82 -7.16 -15.75
CA VAL A 139 3.22 -7.85 -16.90
C VAL A 139 2.98 -6.82 -17.99
N LEU A 140 3.55 -7.07 -19.17
CA LEU A 140 3.36 -6.17 -20.32
C LEU A 140 1.99 -6.37 -20.96
N ALA A 141 1.48 -5.30 -21.54
CA ALA A 141 0.25 -5.35 -22.35
C ALA A 141 0.47 -6.21 -23.61
N PRO A 142 -0.58 -6.91 -24.12
CA PRO A 142 -0.46 -7.73 -25.31
C PRO A 142 0.11 -6.94 -26.50
N GLY A 143 1.22 -7.44 -27.04
CA GLY A 143 1.91 -6.81 -28.18
C GLY A 143 2.78 -5.59 -27.84
N ALA A 144 2.83 -5.18 -26.56
CA ALA A 144 3.72 -4.14 -26.10
C ALA A 144 5.12 -4.70 -25.78
N SER A 145 6.12 -3.84 -25.82
CA SER A 145 7.47 -4.13 -25.39
C SER A 145 8.01 -2.96 -24.57
N ALA A 146 8.75 -3.26 -23.53
CA ALA A 146 9.55 -2.32 -22.76
C ALA A 146 10.69 -3.08 -22.10
N ASP A 147 11.80 -2.42 -21.87
CA ASP A 147 12.90 -2.98 -21.08
C ASP A 147 12.91 -2.41 -19.65
N GLU A 148 13.78 -2.98 -18.81
CA GLU A 148 13.94 -2.57 -17.42
C GLU A 148 14.32 -1.09 -17.30
N ALA A 149 15.24 -0.61 -18.16
CA ALA A 149 15.76 0.75 -18.12
C ALA A 149 14.65 1.76 -18.46
N GLU A 150 13.79 1.45 -19.43
CA GLU A 150 12.64 2.29 -19.80
C GLU A 150 11.66 2.45 -18.65
N ILE A 151 11.31 1.35 -17.97
CA ILE A 151 10.41 1.39 -16.81
C ILE A 151 11.01 2.20 -15.66
N ILE A 152 12.28 1.99 -15.35
CA ILE A 152 12.98 2.72 -14.27
C ILE A 152 13.04 4.21 -14.60
N GLU A 153 13.40 4.59 -15.84
CA GLU A 153 13.49 5.98 -16.24
C GLU A 153 12.12 6.69 -16.24
N HIS A 154 11.06 5.96 -16.63
CA HIS A 154 9.69 6.45 -16.51
C HIS A 154 9.32 6.79 -15.05
N CYS A 155 9.74 5.94 -14.10
CA CYS A 155 9.53 6.19 -12.67
C CYS A 155 10.35 7.39 -12.15
N ARG A 156 11.59 7.58 -12.62
CA ARG A 156 12.45 8.69 -12.22
C ARG A 156 11.87 10.07 -12.55
N GLY A 157 11.07 10.15 -13.60
CA GLY A 157 10.35 11.36 -13.95
C GLY A 157 9.14 11.67 -13.05
N ARG A 158 8.77 10.77 -12.14
CA ARG A 158 7.53 10.83 -11.33
C ARG A 158 7.74 10.68 -9.83
N LEU A 159 8.78 9.98 -9.43
CA LEU A 159 9.07 9.64 -8.04
C LEU A 159 10.42 10.20 -7.59
N ALA A 160 10.58 10.40 -6.29
CA ALA A 160 11.89 10.63 -5.71
C ALA A 160 12.83 9.43 -6.01
N HIS A 161 14.09 9.70 -6.27
CA HIS A 161 15.05 8.70 -6.76
C HIS A 161 15.11 7.42 -5.89
N TYR A 162 15.06 7.56 -4.57
CA TYR A 162 15.11 6.43 -3.63
C TYR A 162 13.86 5.55 -3.64
N LYS A 163 12.74 6.06 -4.19
CA LYS A 163 11.49 5.32 -4.35
C LYS A 163 11.44 4.51 -5.65
N CYS A 164 12.27 4.86 -6.63
CA CYS A 164 12.24 4.20 -7.92
C CYS A 164 12.66 2.73 -7.80
N PRO A 165 12.08 1.83 -8.60
CA PRO A 165 12.56 0.46 -8.70
C PRO A 165 14.05 0.42 -9.04
N THR A 166 14.79 -0.44 -8.36
CA THR A 166 16.19 -0.73 -8.70
C THR A 166 16.32 -1.93 -9.62
N VAL A 167 15.27 -2.77 -9.63
CA VAL A 167 15.16 -3.96 -10.47
C VAL A 167 13.74 -4.07 -11.01
N VAL A 168 13.60 -4.45 -12.28
CA VAL A 168 12.30 -4.78 -12.89
C VAL A 168 12.37 -6.20 -13.43
N GLU A 169 11.43 -7.03 -13.03
CA GLU A 169 11.29 -8.37 -13.57
C GLU A 169 9.98 -8.50 -14.36
N PHE A 170 10.08 -8.97 -15.60
CA PHE A 170 8.91 -9.23 -16.42
C PHE A 170 8.34 -10.62 -16.13
N ARG A 171 7.02 -10.69 -15.96
CA ARG A 171 6.27 -11.90 -15.63
C ARG A 171 5.15 -12.11 -16.65
N ALA A 172 4.79 -13.39 -16.88
CA ALA A 172 3.61 -13.70 -17.68
C ALA A 172 2.30 -13.39 -16.92
N GLU A 173 2.32 -13.59 -15.60
CA GLU A 173 1.18 -13.35 -14.69
C GLU A 173 1.67 -13.05 -13.28
N LEU A 174 0.80 -12.44 -12.46
CA LEU A 174 1.03 -12.18 -11.06
C LEU A 174 0.13 -13.07 -10.17
N ALA A 175 0.67 -13.53 -9.03
CA ALA A 175 -0.08 -14.37 -8.09
C ALA A 175 -1.28 -13.60 -7.51
N ARG A 176 -2.49 -14.17 -7.67
CA ARG A 176 -3.77 -13.61 -7.22
C ARG A 176 -4.56 -14.62 -6.39
N THR A 177 -5.46 -14.11 -5.56
CA THR A 177 -6.51 -14.92 -4.93
C THR A 177 -7.58 -15.31 -5.96
N ALA A 178 -8.47 -16.25 -5.61
CA ALA A 178 -9.64 -16.57 -6.44
C ALA A 178 -10.56 -15.34 -6.69
N THR A 179 -10.49 -14.34 -5.82
CA THR A 179 -11.23 -13.06 -5.95
C THR A 179 -10.47 -11.98 -6.71
N GLY A 180 -9.31 -12.30 -7.29
CA GLY A 180 -8.50 -11.39 -8.10
C GLY A 180 -7.53 -10.48 -7.34
N LYS A 181 -7.47 -10.53 -5.99
CA LYS A 181 -6.53 -9.71 -5.21
C LYS A 181 -5.09 -10.20 -5.36
N LEU A 182 -4.14 -9.30 -5.59
CA LEU A 182 -2.71 -9.58 -5.59
C LEU A 182 -2.27 -10.19 -4.25
N GLN A 183 -1.46 -11.27 -4.33
CA GLN A 183 -0.88 -11.93 -3.17
C GLN A 183 0.62 -11.57 -3.05
N LYS A 184 0.92 -10.31 -2.69
CA LYS A 184 2.31 -9.82 -2.58
C LYS A 184 3.20 -10.72 -1.71
N PHE A 185 2.63 -11.32 -0.66
CA PHE A 185 3.39 -12.24 0.20
C PHE A 185 3.93 -13.46 -0.58
N LYS A 186 3.15 -14.02 -1.52
CA LYS A 186 3.62 -15.12 -2.39
C LYS A 186 4.66 -14.67 -3.40
N LEU A 187 4.50 -13.45 -3.94
CA LEU A 187 5.46 -12.88 -4.88
C LEU A 187 6.79 -12.60 -4.18
N ARG A 188 6.75 -12.19 -2.90
CA ARG A 188 7.93 -11.86 -2.11
C ARG A 188 8.65 -13.07 -1.52
N ALA A 189 7.93 -14.14 -1.17
CA ALA A 189 8.46 -15.29 -0.45
C ALA A 189 9.77 -15.87 -1.05
N PRO A 190 9.90 -16.06 -2.38
CA PRO A 190 11.13 -16.64 -2.96
C PRO A 190 12.39 -15.81 -2.71
N TYR A 191 12.29 -14.50 -2.59
CA TYR A 191 13.44 -13.62 -2.38
C TYR A 191 13.91 -13.57 -0.92
N TRP A 192 13.02 -13.96 0.01
CA TRP A 192 13.27 -13.97 1.45
C TRP A 192 13.54 -15.36 2.01
N GLU A 193 13.63 -16.37 1.17
CA GLU A 193 13.94 -17.73 1.61
C GLU A 193 15.30 -17.76 2.32
N GLY A 194 15.32 -18.19 3.60
CA GLY A 194 16.51 -18.21 4.44
C GLY A 194 17.00 -16.85 4.95
N LYS A 195 16.18 -15.79 4.82
CA LYS A 195 16.49 -14.44 5.33
C LYS A 195 15.34 -13.92 6.21
N GLU A 196 15.68 -13.14 7.22
CA GLU A 196 14.68 -12.44 8.05
C GLU A 196 14.41 -11.03 7.49
N ARG A 197 13.13 -10.65 7.46
CA ARG A 197 12.71 -9.30 7.11
C ARG A 197 12.63 -8.46 8.39
N LEU A 198 13.17 -7.24 8.36
CA LEU A 198 13.16 -6.32 9.50
C LEU A 198 11.79 -5.65 9.74
N VAL A 199 10.84 -5.81 8.82
CA VAL A 199 9.48 -5.25 8.90
C VAL A 199 8.49 -6.34 9.25
N ASN A 200 7.85 -6.21 10.40
CA ASN A 200 6.72 -7.02 10.85
C ASN A 200 5.41 -6.27 10.70
#